data_8a78a0526ffc464fc7707535bf379308
#
_entry.id   8a78a0526ffc464fc7707535bf379308
#
_cell.length_a   1.000
_cell.length_b   1.000
_cell.length_c   1.000
_cell.angle_alpha   90.00
_cell.angle_beta   90.00
_cell.angle_gamma   90.00
#
_symmetry.space_group_name_H-M   'P 1'
#
loop_
_entity.id
_entity.type
_entity.pdbx_description
1 polymer ?
#
loop_
_entity_poly.entity_id
_entity_poly.type
_entity_poly.pdbx_seq_one_letter_code
_entity_poly.pdbx_strand_id
1 'polypeptide(L)'
;TPKAKTDQIRSAEQEDMYLSINQDLGYLMDQLNQRIGKSNYQLLVVGRPIRGHSAQSYDMAGITIQHFNIDRAAALTSTYLMAIYGHERWVDGGFGPFIYLNRTLIEQKRLSLDTIQRQAANFIMDFERVQVAYPIHEAIRSEYSSSIYRKLAGDVFFQLQDHWILDTNEKKSYDHVIQSNPTAPLMLWSSTLRTFPEKELNATDIKSLIINNK
;
A
#
# COMPACT_ATOMS: atom_id res chain seq x y z
N THR A 1 -5.70 16.25 25.12
CA THR A 1 -4.44 16.95 25.50
C THR A 1 -3.33 16.50 24.57
N PRO A 2 -2.35 17.35 24.18
CA PRO A 2 -1.27 16.98 23.24
C PRO A 2 -0.49 15.73 23.68
N LYS A 3 -0.39 15.48 24.96
CA LYS A 3 0.34 14.35 25.55
C LYS A 3 -0.34 13.00 25.24
N ALA A 4 -1.67 12.95 25.33
CA ALA A 4 -2.44 11.75 24.99
C ALA A 4 -2.35 11.40 23.51
N LYS A 5 -2.25 12.39 22.61
CA LYS A 5 -2.06 12.18 21.18
C LYS A 5 -0.70 11.56 20.83
N THR A 6 0.34 11.90 21.58
CA THR A 6 1.70 11.38 21.36
C THR A 6 1.84 9.95 21.93
N ASP A 7 1.22 9.67 23.06
CA ASP A 7 1.29 8.37 23.73
C ASP A 7 0.57 7.25 22.95
N GLN A 8 -0.40 7.60 22.13
CA GLN A 8 -1.14 6.62 21.31
C GLN A 8 -0.48 6.34 19.95
N ILE A 9 0.41 7.21 19.47
CA ILE A 9 1.24 6.96 18.30
C ILE A 9 2.41 6.01 18.65
N ARG A 10 2.78 5.96 19.93
CA ARG A 10 3.83 5.07 20.46
C ARG A 10 3.22 4.26 21.59
N SER A 11 2.77 3.05 21.29
CA SER A 11 2.37 2.14 22.36
C SER A 11 3.60 1.68 23.13
N ALA A 12 3.42 1.29 24.39
CA ALA A 12 4.50 0.74 25.23
C ALA A 12 5.16 -0.47 24.56
N GLU A 13 4.37 -1.28 23.86
CA GLU A 13 4.84 -2.44 23.09
C GLU A 13 5.71 -2.03 21.90
N GLN A 14 5.40 -0.91 21.25
CA GLN A 14 6.24 -0.40 20.17
C GLN A 14 7.57 0.13 20.69
N GLU A 15 7.55 0.81 21.83
CA GLU A 15 8.78 1.29 22.48
C GLU A 15 9.67 0.13 22.91
N ASP A 16 9.11 -0.90 23.54
CA ASP A 16 9.82 -2.13 23.90
C ASP A 16 10.39 -2.84 22.67
N MET A 17 9.64 -2.90 21.57
CA MET A 17 10.12 -3.46 20.31
C MET A 17 11.33 -2.69 19.77
N TYR A 18 11.29 -1.35 19.79
CA TYR A 18 12.42 -0.55 19.32
C TYR A 18 13.64 -0.69 20.24
N LEU A 19 13.44 -0.80 21.54
CA LEU A 19 14.53 -1.06 22.50
C LEU A 19 15.17 -2.44 22.26
N SER A 20 14.35 -3.46 22.02
CA SER A 20 14.83 -4.80 21.67
C SER A 20 15.62 -4.81 20.37
N ILE A 21 15.11 -4.18 19.31
CA ILE A 21 15.82 -4.06 18.03
C ILE A 21 17.16 -3.33 18.22
N ASN A 22 17.19 -2.28 19.02
CA ASN A 22 18.42 -1.54 19.28
C ASN A 22 19.47 -2.40 20.01
N GLN A 23 19.05 -3.23 20.97
CA GLN A 23 19.93 -4.17 21.66
C GLN A 23 20.46 -5.26 20.70
N ASP A 24 19.59 -5.82 19.88
CA ASP A 24 19.96 -6.85 18.90
C ASP A 24 20.94 -6.31 17.86
N LEU A 25 20.72 -5.08 17.37
CA LEU A 25 21.65 -4.41 16.47
C LEU A 25 23.00 -4.15 17.14
N GLY A 26 23.00 -3.71 18.40
CA GLY A 26 24.24 -3.52 19.19
C GLY A 26 25.01 -4.83 19.29
N TYR A 27 24.35 -5.93 19.67
CA TYR A 27 24.96 -7.25 19.75
C TYR A 27 25.51 -7.72 18.39
N LEU A 28 24.77 -7.54 17.31
CA LEU A 28 25.21 -7.87 15.95
C LEU A 28 26.49 -7.08 15.58
N MET A 29 26.50 -5.78 15.85
CA MET A 29 27.66 -4.92 15.56
C MET A 29 28.89 -5.33 16.37
N ASP A 30 28.74 -5.71 17.65
CA ASP A 30 29.83 -6.21 18.47
C ASP A 30 30.40 -7.54 17.95
N GLN A 31 29.55 -8.45 17.52
CA GLN A 31 29.99 -9.71 16.89
C GLN A 31 30.73 -9.46 15.57
N LEU A 32 30.24 -8.54 14.74
CA LEU A 32 30.91 -8.17 13.49
C LEU A 32 32.26 -7.49 13.75
N ASN A 33 32.34 -6.58 14.72
CA ASN A 33 33.57 -5.92 15.15
C ASN A 33 34.65 -6.93 15.58
N GLN A 34 34.27 -7.94 16.36
CA GLN A 34 35.15 -8.98 16.87
C GLN A 34 35.65 -9.92 15.76
N ARG A 35 34.77 -10.31 14.82
CA ARG A 35 35.07 -11.33 13.82
C ARG A 35 35.77 -10.81 12.57
N ILE A 36 35.36 -9.66 12.07
CA ILE A 36 35.83 -9.10 10.80
C ILE A 36 36.46 -7.72 10.92
N GLY A 37 36.34 -7.08 12.07
CA GLY A 37 36.91 -5.76 12.34
C GLY A 37 35.99 -4.61 11.90
N LYS A 38 35.98 -3.55 12.69
CA LYS A 38 35.09 -2.38 12.59
C LYS A 38 35.12 -1.68 11.21
N SER A 39 36.25 -1.74 10.51
CA SER A 39 36.41 -1.06 9.21
C SER A 39 36.06 -1.92 8.00
N ASN A 40 35.70 -3.18 8.20
CA ASN A 40 35.55 -4.16 7.15
C ASN A 40 34.09 -4.49 6.80
N TYR A 41 33.13 -3.74 7.37
CA TYR A 41 31.71 -3.92 7.03
C TYR A 41 30.97 -2.59 7.04
N GLN A 42 29.83 -2.61 6.38
CA GLN A 42 28.80 -1.58 6.42
C GLN A 42 27.48 -2.22 6.84
N LEU A 43 26.72 -1.55 7.68
CA LEU A 43 25.39 -2.01 8.09
C LEU A 43 24.34 -1.07 7.54
N LEU A 44 23.46 -1.62 6.70
CA LEU A 44 22.32 -0.92 6.16
C LEU A 44 21.05 -1.49 6.78
N VAL A 45 20.31 -0.66 7.51
CA VAL A 45 19.02 -1.01 8.09
C VAL A 45 17.93 -0.30 7.31
N VAL A 46 17.06 -1.06 6.69
CA VAL A 46 15.95 -0.55 5.87
C VAL A 46 14.65 -0.83 6.60
N GLY A 47 13.92 0.20 6.96
CA GLY A 47 12.59 0.07 7.50
C GLY A 47 11.62 -0.44 6.44
N ARG A 48 10.58 -1.13 6.87
CA ARG A 48 9.45 -1.44 5.98
C ARG A 48 8.55 -0.22 5.89
N PRO A 49 8.16 0.21 4.67
CA PRO A 49 7.21 1.30 4.56
C PRO A 49 5.88 0.91 5.23
N ILE A 50 5.41 1.78 6.12
CA ILE A 50 4.09 1.65 6.74
C ILE A 50 3.09 2.14 5.68
N ARG A 51 2.20 1.28 5.23
CA ARG A 51 1.19 1.62 4.22
C ARG A 51 0.05 2.51 4.73
N GLY A 52 0.20 3.06 5.90
CA GLY A 52 -0.75 4.01 6.47
C GLY A 52 -0.86 3.89 7.99
N HIS A 53 -1.36 4.93 8.59
CA HIS A 53 -1.72 4.96 10.00
C HIS A 53 -3.11 4.34 10.19
N SER A 54 -3.39 3.84 11.40
CA SER A 54 -4.73 3.37 11.74
C SER A 54 -5.74 4.54 11.65
N ALA A 55 -7.00 4.22 11.36
CA ALA A 55 -8.08 5.19 11.39
C ALA A 55 -8.10 5.99 12.70
N GLN A 56 -7.87 5.30 13.80
CA GLN A 56 -7.81 5.90 15.14
C GLN A 56 -6.68 6.92 15.28
N SER A 57 -5.51 6.69 14.66
CA SER A 57 -4.39 7.64 14.71
C SER A 57 -4.72 8.96 14.00
N TYR A 58 -5.47 8.91 12.91
CA TYR A 58 -5.92 10.09 12.18
C TYR A 58 -6.99 10.86 12.95
N ASP A 59 -7.97 10.16 13.50
CA ASP A 59 -9.04 10.74 14.31
C ASP A 59 -8.46 11.51 15.51
N MET A 60 -7.45 10.94 16.16
CA MET A 60 -6.72 11.58 17.24
C MET A 60 -5.88 12.77 16.80
N ALA A 61 -5.42 12.79 15.55
CA ALA A 61 -4.76 13.94 14.95
C ALA A 61 -5.77 15.03 14.52
N GLY A 62 -7.08 14.78 14.67
CA GLY A 62 -8.16 15.69 14.25
C GLY A 62 -8.36 15.67 12.73
N ILE A 63 -7.90 14.64 12.05
CA ILE A 63 -8.09 14.44 10.61
C ILE A 63 -9.30 13.53 10.41
N THR A 64 -10.34 14.06 9.79
CA THR A 64 -11.54 13.29 9.49
C THR A 64 -11.26 12.26 8.41
N ILE A 65 -11.48 10.99 8.73
CA ILE A 65 -11.41 9.90 7.78
C ILE A 65 -12.77 9.69 7.15
N GLN A 66 -12.75 9.47 5.84
CA GLN A 66 -13.92 9.15 5.06
C GLN A 66 -13.92 7.68 4.67
N HIS A 67 -15.10 7.13 4.42
CA HIS A 67 -15.31 5.72 4.15
C HIS A 67 -15.86 5.50 2.75
N PHE A 68 -15.20 4.63 1.99
CA PHE A 68 -15.63 4.22 0.66
C PHE A 68 -16.10 2.77 0.71
N ASN A 69 -17.37 2.55 0.51
CA ASN A 69 -17.96 1.21 0.55
C ASN A 69 -17.74 0.46 -0.77
N ILE A 70 -16.87 -0.55 -0.74
CA ILE A 70 -16.50 -1.34 -1.91
C ILE A 70 -17.66 -2.19 -2.45
N ASP A 71 -18.53 -2.71 -1.58
CA ASP A 71 -19.66 -3.52 -2.02
C ASP A 71 -20.69 -2.67 -2.77
N ARG A 72 -20.90 -1.44 -2.31
CA ARG A 72 -21.72 -0.47 -3.02
C ARG A 72 -21.11 -0.10 -4.37
N ALA A 73 -19.81 0.11 -4.44
CA ALA A 73 -19.12 0.41 -5.68
C ALA A 73 -19.23 -0.75 -6.67
N ALA A 74 -19.04 -1.98 -6.20
CA ALA A 74 -19.22 -3.19 -7.01
C ALA A 74 -20.67 -3.34 -7.55
N ALA A 75 -21.67 -3.10 -6.69
CA ALA A 75 -23.08 -3.15 -7.07
C ALA A 75 -23.44 -2.09 -8.12
N LEU A 76 -22.96 -0.85 -7.94
CA LEU A 76 -23.19 0.23 -8.90
C LEU A 76 -22.49 -0.05 -10.24
N THR A 77 -21.28 -0.59 -10.21
CA THR A 77 -20.56 -1.01 -11.44
C THR A 77 -21.32 -2.13 -12.15
N SER A 78 -21.87 -3.10 -11.41
CA SER A 78 -22.71 -4.13 -12.00
C SER A 78 -23.97 -3.54 -12.66
N THR A 79 -24.62 -2.59 -11.98
CA THR A 79 -25.81 -1.90 -12.52
C THR A 79 -25.49 -1.10 -13.79
N TYR A 80 -24.35 -0.42 -13.81
CA TYR A 80 -23.86 0.29 -15.00
C TYR A 80 -23.66 -0.67 -16.18
N LEU A 81 -23.00 -1.80 -15.94
CA LEU A 81 -22.78 -2.82 -16.97
C LEU A 81 -24.10 -3.50 -17.41
N MET A 82 -25.06 -3.65 -16.50
CA MET A 82 -26.42 -4.12 -16.86
C MET A 82 -27.12 -3.20 -17.86
N ALA A 83 -26.95 -1.89 -17.71
CA ALA A 83 -27.54 -0.92 -18.63
C ALA A 83 -26.97 -1.04 -20.05
N ILE A 84 -25.74 -1.48 -20.18
CA ILE A 84 -25.04 -1.62 -21.47
C ILE A 84 -25.24 -3.01 -22.08
N TYR A 85 -25.13 -4.08 -21.27
CA TYR A 85 -25.01 -5.46 -21.75
C TYR A 85 -26.19 -6.35 -21.39
N GLY A 86 -27.19 -5.85 -20.66
CA GLY A 86 -28.39 -6.59 -20.25
C GLY A 86 -28.40 -6.99 -18.77
N HIS A 87 -29.59 -7.39 -18.31
CA HIS A 87 -29.92 -7.65 -16.91
C HIS A 87 -29.28 -8.95 -16.37
N GLU A 88 -27.99 -8.94 -16.18
CA GLU A 88 -27.25 -10.06 -15.64
C GLU A 88 -26.22 -9.55 -14.60
N ARG A 89 -25.72 -10.44 -13.74
CA ARG A 89 -24.73 -10.07 -12.71
C ARG A 89 -23.34 -9.99 -13.33
N TRP A 90 -22.91 -8.81 -13.72
CA TRP A 90 -21.62 -8.55 -14.38
C TRP A 90 -20.42 -8.44 -13.43
N VAL A 91 -20.68 -8.20 -12.15
CA VAL A 91 -19.65 -8.06 -11.12
C VAL A 91 -19.89 -9.10 -10.04
N ASP A 92 -18.87 -9.89 -9.71
CA ASP A 92 -18.93 -10.88 -8.65
C ASP A 92 -18.79 -10.24 -7.27
N GLY A 93 -18.00 -9.15 -7.17
CA GLY A 93 -17.83 -8.41 -5.93
C GLY A 93 -16.64 -7.45 -5.98
N GLY A 94 -16.36 -6.86 -4.81
CA GLY A 94 -15.19 -6.05 -4.56
C GLY A 94 -14.41 -6.58 -3.36
N PHE A 95 -13.08 -6.52 -3.43
CA PHE A 95 -12.22 -6.85 -2.32
C PHE A 95 -10.92 -6.06 -2.38
N GLY A 96 -10.58 -5.38 -1.27
CA GLY A 96 -9.47 -4.45 -1.25
C GLY A 96 -9.62 -3.39 -2.36
N PRO A 97 -8.57 -3.02 -3.06
CA PRO A 97 -8.62 -2.04 -4.14
C PRO A 97 -9.01 -2.65 -5.50
N PHE A 98 -9.82 -3.72 -5.48
CA PHE A 98 -10.17 -4.46 -6.71
C PHE A 98 -11.66 -4.70 -6.85
N ILE A 99 -12.12 -4.61 -8.11
CA ILE A 99 -13.42 -5.12 -8.55
C ILE A 99 -13.18 -6.40 -9.35
N TYR A 100 -14.01 -7.41 -9.11
CA TYR A 100 -14.00 -8.71 -9.77
C TYR A 100 -15.19 -8.81 -10.70
N LEU A 101 -14.90 -8.93 -11.99
CA LEU A 101 -15.93 -9.11 -13.02
C LEU A 101 -16.33 -10.58 -13.13
N ASN A 102 -17.58 -10.82 -13.52
CA ASN A 102 -18.05 -12.17 -13.84
C ASN A 102 -17.47 -12.63 -15.18
N ARG A 103 -16.25 -13.14 -15.16
CA ARG A 103 -15.53 -13.58 -16.36
C ARG A 103 -16.26 -14.69 -17.11
N THR A 104 -16.90 -15.61 -16.38
CA THR A 104 -17.67 -16.70 -16.97
C THR A 104 -18.82 -16.17 -17.82
N LEU A 105 -19.55 -15.18 -17.31
CA LEU A 105 -20.62 -14.53 -18.06
C LEU A 105 -20.09 -13.79 -19.30
N ILE A 106 -18.99 -13.06 -19.14
CA ILE A 106 -18.35 -12.31 -20.24
C ILE A 106 -17.94 -13.26 -21.36
N GLU A 107 -17.36 -14.40 -21.03
CA GLU A 107 -16.98 -15.44 -21.98
C GLU A 107 -18.20 -16.09 -22.67
N GLN A 108 -19.22 -16.45 -21.90
CA GLN A 108 -20.48 -17.00 -22.45
C GLN A 108 -21.13 -16.04 -23.44
N LYS A 109 -21.10 -14.75 -23.17
CA LYS A 109 -21.64 -13.71 -24.06
C LYS A 109 -20.70 -13.38 -25.22
N ARG A 110 -19.51 -13.97 -25.28
CA ARG A 110 -18.47 -13.71 -26.30
C ARG A 110 -18.06 -12.24 -26.36
N LEU A 111 -18.04 -11.57 -25.21
CA LEU A 111 -17.63 -10.17 -25.09
C LEU A 111 -16.14 -10.06 -24.81
N SER A 112 -15.54 -8.94 -25.16
CA SER A 112 -14.15 -8.65 -24.85
C SER A 112 -13.98 -8.28 -23.39
N LEU A 113 -13.23 -9.09 -22.64
CA LEU A 113 -12.90 -8.81 -21.24
C LEU A 113 -12.19 -7.45 -21.10
N ASP A 114 -11.25 -7.15 -21.98
CA ASP A 114 -10.53 -5.88 -21.99
C ASP A 114 -11.48 -4.68 -22.13
N THR A 115 -12.45 -4.76 -23.03
CA THR A 115 -13.45 -3.70 -23.21
C THR A 115 -14.27 -3.49 -21.94
N ILE A 116 -14.73 -4.57 -21.30
CA ILE A 116 -15.55 -4.47 -20.08
C ILE A 116 -14.71 -3.97 -18.91
N GLN A 117 -13.45 -4.40 -18.77
CA GLN A 117 -12.53 -3.88 -17.77
C GLN A 117 -12.32 -2.37 -17.92
N ARG A 118 -12.12 -1.86 -19.14
CA ARG A 118 -11.98 -0.43 -19.40
C ARG A 118 -13.24 0.35 -19.05
N GLN A 119 -14.40 -0.15 -19.45
CA GLN A 119 -15.67 0.51 -19.13
C GLN A 119 -15.92 0.55 -17.62
N ALA A 120 -15.66 -0.56 -16.92
CA ALA A 120 -15.77 -0.62 -15.47
C ALA A 120 -14.76 0.33 -14.80
N ALA A 121 -13.52 0.38 -15.29
CA ALA A 121 -12.50 1.30 -14.76
C ALA A 121 -12.91 2.77 -14.95
N ASN A 122 -13.38 3.14 -16.14
CA ASN A 122 -13.86 4.48 -16.44
C ASN A 122 -15.04 4.87 -15.53
N PHE A 123 -16.00 3.95 -15.35
CA PHE A 123 -17.15 4.19 -14.47
C PHE A 123 -16.72 4.38 -13.01
N ILE A 124 -15.73 3.61 -12.53
CA ILE A 124 -15.19 3.74 -11.17
C ILE A 124 -14.44 5.05 -11.00
N MET A 125 -13.78 5.56 -12.05
CA MET A 125 -13.12 6.88 -12.01
C MET A 125 -14.08 8.03 -11.75
N ASP A 126 -15.35 7.88 -12.11
CA ASP A 126 -16.38 8.89 -11.85
C ASP A 126 -16.87 8.89 -10.39
N PHE A 127 -16.46 7.93 -9.57
CA PHE A 127 -16.83 7.91 -8.17
C PHE A 127 -16.03 8.96 -7.40
N GLU A 128 -16.75 9.64 -6.52
CA GLU A 128 -16.14 10.63 -5.64
C GLU A 128 -14.96 10.00 -4.89
N ARG A 129 -13.82 10.70 -4.93
CA ARG A 129 -12.58 10.33 -4.22
C ARG A 129 -11.82 9.12 -4.75
N VAL A 130 -12.18 8.58 -5.88
CA VAL A 130 -11.29 7.71 -6.62
C VAL A 130 -10.21 8.58 -7.29
N GLN A 131 -8.96 8.28 -7.02
CA GLN A 131 -7.82 8.99 -7.59
C GLN A 131 -7.45 8.43 -8.97
N VAL A 132 -7.42 7.11 -9.07
CA VAL A 132 -7.15 6.38 -10.31
C VAL A 132 -7.93 5.08 -10.34
N ALA A 133 -8.29 4.64 -11.55
CA ALA A 133 -8.80 3.29 -11.80
C ALA A 133 -8.25 2.78 -13.14
N TYR A 134 -7.80 1.53 -13.15
CA TYR A 134 -7.20 0.89 -14.31
C TYR A 134 -7.71 -0.54 -14.50
N PRO A 135 -7.87 -0.99 -15.76
CA PRO A 135 -7.88 -2.41 -16.06
C PRO A 135 -6.64 -3.08 -15.48
N ILE A 136 -6.77 -4.30 -14.98
CA ILE A 136 -5.68 -4.97 -14.25
C ILE A 136 -4.39 -5.08 -15.07
N HIS A 137 -4.48 -5.30 -16.37
CA HIS A 137 -3.31 -5.43 -17.24
C HIS A 137 -2.55 -4.11 -17.41
N GLU A 138 -3.21 -2.97 -17.28
CA GLU A 138 -2.58 -1.64 -17.25
C GLU A 138 -2.01 -1.33 -15.87
N ALA A 139 -2.76 -1.62 -14.80
CA ALA A 139 -2.31 -1.43 -13.43
C ALA A 139 -1.00 -2.18 -13.12
N ILE A 140 -0.85 -3.40 -13.63
CA ILE A 140 0.38 -4.19 -13.47
C ILE A 140 1.61 -3.56 -14.17
N ARG A 141 1.39 -2.70 -15.14
CA ARG A 141 2.47 -1.98 -15.88
C ARG A 141 2.68 -0.56 -15.37
N SER A 142 1.83 -0.08 -14.49
CA SER A 142 1.90 1.25 -13.90
C SER A 142 2.83 1.29 -12.68
N GLU A 143 2.96 2.46 -12.10
CA GLU A 143 3.65 2.69 -10.82
C GLU A 143 3.06 1.89 -9.65
N TYR A 144 1.81 1.45 -9.75
CA TYR A 144 1.12 0.64 -8.74
C TYR A 144 1.47 -0.85 -8.79
N SER A 145 2.28 -1.28 -9.75
CA SER A 145 2.63 -2.70 -9.96
C SER A 145 3.21 -3.40 -8.73
N SER A 146 3.98 -2.69 -7.92
CA SER A 146 4.55 -3.21 -6.66
C SER A 146 3.51 -3.47 -5.57
N SER A 147 2.35 -2.82 -5.64
CA SER A 147 1.24 -2.95 -4.71
C SER A 147 0.27 -4.08 -5.09
N ILE A 148 0.42 -4.64 -6.29
CA ILE A 148 -0.50 -5.62 -6.86
C ILE A 148 0.09 -7.03 -6.73
N TYR A 149 -0.54 -7.85 -5.90
CA TYR A 149 -0.24 -9.28 -5.87
C TYR A 149 -1.05 -10.01 -6.95
N ARG A 150 -0.40 -10.32 -8.06
CA ARG A 150 -1.04 -10.83 -9.30
C ARG A 150 -1.99 -12.01 -9.12
N LYS A 151 -1.72 -12.90 -8.15
CA LYS A 151 -2.57 -14.07 -7.91
C LYS A 151 -3.91 -13.75 -7.24
N LEU A 152 -4.01 -12.61 -6.57
CA LEU A 152 -5.20 -12.17 -5.85
C LEU A 152 -5.81 -10.90 -6.48
N ALA A 153 -5.24 -10.41 -7.57
CA ALA A 153 -5.72 -9.22 -8.24
C ALA A 153 -7.06 -9.47 -8.93
N GLY A 154 -7.98 -8.52 -8.76
CA GLY A 154 -9.25 -8.49 -9.50
C GLY A 154 -9.08 -8.01 -10.94
N ASP A 155 -10.18 -7.67 -11.59
CA ASP A 155 -10.23 -7.25 -12.99
C ASP A 155 -9.98 -5.76 -13.18
N VAL A 156 -10.41 -4.95 -12.22
CA VAL A 156 -10.18 -3.51 -12.17
C VAL A 156 -9.51 -3.17 -10.85
N PHE A 157 -8.39 -2.47 -10.93
CA PHE A 157 -7.70 -1.87 -9.80
C PHE A 157 -8.13 -0.42 -9.66
N PHE A 158 -8.32 0.06 -8.43
CA PHE A 158 -8.52 1.48 -8.17
C PHE A 158 -7.78 1.91 -6.90
N GLN A 159 -7.47 3.20 -6.81
CA GLN A 159 -6.91 3.82 -5.63
C GLN A 159 -7.77 5.00 -5.19
N LEU A 160 -7.98 5.10 -3.90
CA LEU A 160 -8.65 6.24 -3.28
C LEU A 160 -7.67 7.37 -3.01
N GLN A 161 -8.18 8.58 -2.90
CA GLN A 161 -7.44 9.73 -2.38
C GLN A 161 -7.02 9.48 -0.93
N ASP A 162 -6.02 10.22 -0.47
CA ASP A 162 -5.55 10.15 0.92
C ASP A 162 -6.71 10.42 1.91
N HIS A 163 -6.61 9.83 3.09
CA HIS A 163 -7.61 9.89 4.17
C HIS A 163 -8.94 9.18 3.89
N TRP A 164 -9.00 8.35 2.87
CA TRP A 164 -10.14 7.48 2.60
C TRP A 164 -9.82 6.03 2.93
N ILE A 165 -10.77 5.34 3.56
CA ILE A 165 -10.66 3.92 3.91
C ILE A 165 -11.70 3.12 3.13
N LEU A 166 -11.30 1.92 2.70
CA LEU A 166 -12.22 0.95 2.14
C LEU A 166 -13.03 0.28 3.24
N ASP A 167 -14.35 0.28 3.08
CA ASP A 167 -15.29 -0.45 3.92
C ASP A 167 -16.00 -1.54 3.14
N THR A 168 -16.49 -2.53 3.86
CA THR A 168 -17.43 -3.54 3.36
C THR A 168 -18.74 -3.46 4.13
N ASN A 169 -19.82 -4.03 3.58
CA ASN A 169 -21.10 -4.08 4.27
C ASN A 169 -21.06 -4.92 5.57
N GLU A 170 -20.18 -5.92 5.62
CA GLU A 170 -20.09 -6.87 6.73
C GLU A 170 -19.08 -6.45 7.82
N LYS A 171 -18.07 -5.70 7.45
CA LYS A 171 -17.04 -5.20 8.38
C LYS A 171 -16.81 -3.72 8.14
N LYS A 172 -16.99 -2.94 9.18
CA LYS A 172 -16.46 -1.58 9.20
C LYS A 172 -14.94 -1.67 9.25
N SER A 173 -14.35 -1.20 8.16
CA SER A 173 -12.95 -0.81 7.98
C SER A 173 -11.86 -1.89 7.88
N TYR A 174 -11.09 -1.75 6.84
CA TYR A 174 -9.66 -2.01 6.95
C TYR A 174 -9.09 -0.92 7.86
N ASP A 175 -8.52 -1.29 8.99
CA ASP A 175 -8.05 -0.37 10.03
C ASP A 175 -6.93 0.60 9.60
N HIS A 176 -6.56 0.61 8.33
CA HIS A 176 -5.43 1.39 7.83
C HIS A 176 -5.78 2.21 6.60
N VAL A 177 -5.52 3.49 6.67
CA VAL A 177 -5.52 4.40 5.52
C VAL A 177 -4.31 4.09 4.65
N ILE A 178 -4.53 3.82 3.36
CA ILE A 178 -3.45 3.58 2.42
C ILE A 178 -2.82 4.92 2.04
N GLN A 179 -1.53 5.07 2.28
CA GLN A 179 -0.77 6.21 1.75
C GLN A 179 -0.30 5.91 0.32
N SER A 180 -0.46 6.88 -0.55
CA SER A 180 -0.07 6.78 -1.96
C SER A 180 1.45 6.67 -2.17
N ASN A 181 2.25 7.22 -1.26
CA ASN A 181 3.71 7.20 -1.34
C ASN A 181 4.35 6.90 0.02
N PRO A 182 4.32 5.64 0.48
CA PRO A 182 4.82 5.27 1.79
C PRO A 182 6.35 5.39 1.83
N THR A 183 6.86 6.20 2.77
CA THR A 183 8.28 6.32 3.06
C THR A 183 8.71 5.35 4.16
N ALA A 184 9.98 4.95 4.15
CA ALA A 184 10.57 4.11 5.18
C ALA A 184 11.90 4.71 5.66
N PRO A 185 12.22 4.58 6.96
CA PRO A 185 13.52 5.01 7.44
C PRO A 185 14.63 4.15 6.85
N LEU A 186 15.73 4.81 6.49
CA LEU A 186 16.95 4.18 6.03
C LEU A 186 18.09 4.64 6.95
N MET A 187 18.78 3.70 7.57
CA MET A 187 19.96 3.97 8.37
C MET A 187 21.16 3.25 7.79
N LEU A 188 22.24 3.98 7.54
CA LEU A 188 23.51 3.42 7.10
C LEU A 188 24.55 3.68 8.19
N TRP A 189 25.19 2.61 8.67
CA TRP A 189 26.34 2.69 9.52
C TRP A 189 27.59 2.21 8.76
N SER A 190 28.64 3.02 8.81
CA SER A 190 29.94 2.69 8.22
C SER A 190 31.05 3.42 8.99
N SER A 191 32.17 2.75 9.22
CA SER A 191 33.36 3.39 9.82
C SER A 191 34.14 4.24 8.83
N THR A 192 33.91 4.09 7.53
CA THR A 192 34.62 4.74 6.44
C THR A 192 33.88 5.89 5.79
N LEU A 193 32.56 5.92 5.91
CA LEU A 193 31.72 6.99 5.34
C LEU A 193 31.78 8.24 6.22
N ARG A 194 32.20 9.36 5.62
CA ARG A 194 32.27 10.65 6.32
C ARG A 194 31.02 11.49 6.21
N THR A 195 30.21 11.29 5.19
CA THR A 195 28.96 12.03 4.97
C THR A 195 27.94 11.11 4.32
N PHE A 196 26.71 11.14 4.84
CA PHE A 196 25.57 10.52 4.21
C PHE A 196 24.81 11.61 3.46
N PRO A 197 24.41 11.41 2.18
CA PRO A 197 23.56 12.37 1.53
C PRO A 197 22.20 12.40 2.25
N GLU A 198 21.85 13.51 2.86
CA GLU A 198 20.50 13.79 3.33
C GLU A 198 19.57 13.89 2.12
N LYS A 199 19.07 12.78 1.65
CA LYS A 199 18.21 12.75 0.47
C LYS A 199 17.24 11.57 0.57
N GLU A 200 16.02 11.81 0.12
CA GLU A 200 15.11 10.71 -0.18
C GLU A 200 15.69 9.88 -1.31
N LEU A 201 15.76 8.57 -1.08
CA LEU A 201 16.29 7.59 -2.02
C LEU A 201 15.16 6.68 -2.49
N ASN A 202 15.17 6.35 -3.77
CA ASN A 202 14.32 5.29 -4.27
C ASN A 202 14.88 3.92 -3.85
N ALA A 203 14.02 2.92 -3.70
CA ALA A 203 14.43 1.56 -3.35
C ALA A 203 15.46 0.98 -4.35
N THR A 204 15.43 1.42 -5.60
CA THR A 204 16.40 1.07 -6.66
C THR A 204 17.80 1.60 -6.39
N ASP A 205 17.92 2.72 -5.68
CA ASP A 205 19.20 3.40 -5.43
C ASP A 205 19.98 2.75 -4.28
N ILE A 206 19.31 1.95 -3.45
CA ILE A 206 19.93 1.22 -2.32
C ILE A 206 21.06 0.31 -2.81
N LYS A 207 20.86 -0.37 -3.94
CA LYS A 207 21.86 -1.24 -4.53
C LYS A 207 23.11 -0.47 -4.95
N SER A 208 22.94 0.70 -5.53
CA SER A 208 24.07 1.55 -5.96
C SER A 208 24.83 2.14 -4.77
N LEU A 209 24.13 2.44 -3.68
CA LEU A 209 24.72 2.87 -2.41
C LEU A 209 25.68 1.83 -1.82
N ILE A 210 25.30 0.54 -1.89
CA ILE A 210 26.14 -0.55 -1.37
C ILE A 210 27.36 -0.80 -2.28
N ILE A 211 27.19 -0.67 -3.59
CA ILE A 211 28.26 -1.01 -4.57
C ILE A 211 29.27 0.12 -4.72
N ASN A 212 28.83 1.38 -4.70
CA ASN A 212 29.68 2.54 -4.98
C ASN A 212 30.49 3.05 -3.75
N ASN A 213 30.25 2.46 -2.59
CA ASN A 213 30.97 2.80 -1.34
C ASN A 213 32.03 1.75 -0.96
N LYS A 214 32.63 1.11 -1.94
CA LYS A 214 33.81 0.26 -1.77
C LYS A 214 35.10 1.07 -1.78
#